data_ec63ef69781b27fa36b042e6a0cbfbd0
#
_entry.id   ec63ef69781b27fa36b042e6a0cbfbd0
#
_cell.length_a   1.000
_cell.length_b   1.000
_cell.length_c   1.000
_cell.angle_alpha   90.00
_cell.angle_beta   90.00
_cell.angle_gamma   90.00
#
_symmetry.space_group_name_H-M   'P 1'
#
loop_
_entity.id
_entity.type
_entity.pdbx_description
1 polymer ?
#
loop_
_entity_poly.entity_id
_entity_poly.type
_entity_poly.pdbx_seq_one_letter_code
_entity_poly.pdbx_strand_id
1 'polypeptide(L)'
;DKIDGEILDAAGPQLKIVANYAVGFDNIDLAAAKKRGIPVTNAPSDAVNESVAEHAFSLMLALAHRIPEGDAFAKAGKYSGWSPTHFIGTDMFGKTLGIIGAGRIGSAVARRAVSGFGMKLVYADGHENLQIERDYKGQRMPMDKLLQTADFVSLHVPLLPSTKHLISTDEFSLMKKTAFLVNTARGPVVDEKALLRALKTKRIAGAALDVFECEPSIDCDIADHLELKSFSNVILTPHIASATIEAREAMSMVAAQNILAVLSGKTALNPAL
;
A
#
# COMPACT_ATOMS: atom_id res chain seq x y z
N ASP A 1 5.51 4.55 -15.67
CA ASP A 1 5.90 5.70 -16.51
C ASP A 1 4.87 6.81 -16.39
N LYS A 2 5.33 8.06 -16.41
CA LYS A 2 4.45 9.22 -16.42
C LYS A 2 3.87 9.40 -17.84
N ILE A 3 2.56 9.54 -17.93
CA ILE A 3 1.82 9.79 -19.18
C ILE A 3 1.18 11.18 -19.07
N ASP A 4 1.89 12.17 -19.56
CA ASP A 4 1.42 13.56 -19.56
C ASP A 4 1.05 14.04 -20.99
N GLY A 5 0.74 15.35 -21.12
CA GLY A 5 0.34 15.93 -22.39
C GLY A 5 1.41 15.80 -23.47
N GLU A 6 2.70 15.86 -23.14
CA GLU A 6 3.81 15.74 -24.08
C GLU A 6 3.89 14.32 -24.65
N ILE A 7 3.79 13.30 -23.80
CA ILE A 7 3.77 11.89 -24.26
C ILE A 7 2.54 11.61 -25.13
N LEU A 8 1.37 12.15 -24.76
CA LEU A 8 0.15 11.99 -25.54
C LEU A 8 0.24 12.65 -26.92
N ASP A 9 0.88 13.83 -27.01
CA ASP A 9 1.12 14.52 -28.29
C ASP A 9 2.16 13.78 -29.14
N ALA A 10 3.23 13.28 -28.53
CA ALA A 10 4.25 12.47 -29.22
C ALA A 10 3.68 11.17 -29.81
N ALA A 11 2.69 10.56 -29.13
CA ALA A 11 2.00 9.37 -29.65
C ALA A 11 1.18 9.65 -30.91
N GLY A 12 0.76 10.90 -31.12
CA GLY A 12 0.10 11.36 -32.32
C GLY A 12 -1.38 10.95 -32.46
N PRO A 13 -2.03 11.30 -33.60
CA PRO A 13 -3.47 11.16 -33.80
C PRO A 13 -3.95 9.70 -33.93
N GLN A 14 -3.03 8.75 -34.11
CA GLN A 14 -3.34 7.32 -34.16
C GLN A 14 -3.59 6.71 -32.78
N LEU A 15 -3.26 7.40 -31.68
CA LEU A 15 -3.49 6.91 -30.33
C LEU A 15 -5.01 6.78 -30.05
N LYS A 16 -5.46 5.58 -29.74
CA LYS A 16 -6.89 5.29 -29.52
C LYS A 16 -7.24 5.10 -28.05
N ILE A 17 -6.28 4.70 -27.23
CA ILE A 17 -6.49 4.35 -25.82
C ILE A 17 -5.16 4.40 -25.06
N VAL A 18 -5.20 4.80 -23.79
CA VAL A 18 -4.16 4.53 -22.80
C VAL A 18 -4.69 3.46 -21.84
N ALA A 19 -4.21 2.23 -22.00
CA ALA A 19 -4.58 1.12 -21.12
C ALA A 19 -3.52 0.95 -20.04
N ASN A 20 -3.79 1.49 -18.85
CA ASN A 20 -2.87 1.42 -17.73
C ASN A 20 -2.84 0.02 -17.12
N TYR A 21 -1.66 -0.59 -17.09
CA TYR A 21 -1.42 -1.89 -16.46
C TYR A 21 -1.24 -1.73 -14.95
N ALA A 22 -2.21 -1.10 -14.30
CA ALA A 22 -2.24 -0.84 -12.86
C ALA A 22 -3.68 -0.60 -12.38
N VAL A 23 -3.90 -0.68 -11.08
CA VAL A 23 -5.16 -0.25 -10.44
C VAL A 23 -5.18 1.26 -10.26
N GLY A 24 -4.10 1.84 -9.75
CA GLY A 24 -3.93 3.28 -9.65
C GLY A 24 -3.61 3.90 -11.01
N PHE A 25 -3.90 5.18 -11.17
CA PHE A 25 -3.68 5.93 -12.42
C PHE A 25 -3.15 7.36 -12.15
N ASP A 26 -2.54 7.56 -11.01
CA ASP A 26 -1.90 8.82 -10.59
C ASP A 26 -0.70 9.21 -11.45
N ASN A 27 -0.16 8.27 -12.23
CA ASN A 27 0.88 8.48 -13.24
C ASN A 27 0.37 9.05 -14.57
N ILE A 28 -0.95 9.22 -14.76
CA ILE A 28 -1.56 9.66 -16.02
C ILE A 28 -2.25 11.01 -15.84
N ASP A 29 -1.93 11.98 -16.70
CA ASP A 29 -2.65 13.25 -16.79
C ASP A 29 -4.01 13.04 -17.47
N LEU A 30 -5.01 12.72 -16.65
CA LEU A 30 -6.38 12.49 -17.11
C LEU A 30 -7.00 13.72 -17.79
N ALA A 31 -6.65 14.93 -17.35
CA ALA A 31 -7.16 16.16 -17.97
C ALA A 31 -6.58 16.34 -19.37
N ALA A 32 -5.29 16.09 -19.57
CA ALA A 32 -4.64 16.13 -20.88
C ALA A 32 -5.21 15.06 -21.83
N ALA A 33 -5.46 13.83 -21.33
CA ALA A 33 -6.07 12.75 -22.10
C ALA A 33 -7.50 13.10 -22.53
N LYS A 34 -8.32 13.59 -21.58
CA LYS A 34 -9.70 14.03 -21.84
C LYS A 34 -9.78 15.14 -22.90
N LYS A 35 -8.89 16.16 -22.82
CA LYS A 35 -8.83 17.26 -23.81
C LYS A 35 -8.57 16.74 -25.23
N ARG A 36 -7.91 15.59 -25.37
CA ARG A 36 -7.57 14.94 -26.65
C ARG A 36 -8.57 13.88 -27.08
N GLY A 37 -9.62 13.64 -26.26
CA GLY A 37 -10.61 12.59 -26.53
C GLY A 37 -10.04 11.17 -26.42
N ILE A 38 -8.91 10.99 -25.71
CA ILE A 38 -8.25 9.70 -25.54
C ILE A 38 -8.79 9.01 -24.27
N PRO A 39 -9.46 7.87 -24.39
CA PRO A 39 -9.92 7.11 -23.24
C PRO A 39 -8.72 6.55 -22.46
N VAL A 40 -8.80 6.66 -21.14
CA VAL A 40 -7.84 6.06 -20.20
C VAL A 40 -8.55 4.96 -19.43
N THR A 41 -7.92 3.81 -19.32
CA THR A 41 -8.44 2.69 -18.53
C THR A 41 -7.42 2.20 -17.52
N ASN A 42 -7.88 1.59 -16.44
CA ASN A 42 -7.05 0.88 -15.48
C ASN A 42 -7.39 -0.63 -15.48
N ALA A 43 -6.67 -1.41 -14.70
CA ALA A 43 -6.82 -2.87 -14.65
C ALA A 43 -7.18 -3.38 -13.24
N PRO A 44 -8.36 -3.00 -12.69
CA PRO A 44 -8.81 -3.51 -11.41
C PRO A 44 -9.26 -4.97 -11.54
N SER A 45 -8.95 -5.79 -10.53
CA SER A 45 -9.46 -7.16 -10.41
C SER A 45 -9.47 -7.60 -8.95
N ASP A 46 -10.29 -8.60 -8.63
CA ASP A 46 -10.29 -9.17 -7.29
C ASP A 46 -8.96 -9.88 -6.98
N ALA A 47 -8.34 -10.52 -7.98
CA ALA A 47 -7.02 -11.12 -7.81
C ALA A 47 -5.96 -10.10 -7.37
N VAL A 48 -5.98 -8.88 -7.91
CA VAL A 48 -5.08 -7.80 -7.48
C VAL A 48 -5.40 -7.36 -6.05
N ASN A 49 -6.69 -7.19 -5.72
CA ASN A 49 -7.09 -6.79 -4.36
C ASN A 49 -6.63 -7.82 -3.32
N GLU A 50 -6.79 -9.10 -3.62
CA GLU A 50 -6.36 -10.21 -2.75
C GLU A 50 -4.84 -10.27 -2.61
N SER A 51 -4.10 -10.17 -3.73
CA SER A 51 -2.64 -10.18 -3.73
C SER A 51 -2.05 -9.04 -2.88
N VAL A 52 -2.54 -7.81 -3.07
CA VAL A 52 -2.07 -6.66 -2.29
C VAL A 52 -2.42 -6.82 -0.80
N ALA A 53 -3.60 -7.36 -0.50
CA ALA A 53 -4.00 -7.62 0.89
C ALA A 53 -3.13 -8.71 1.54
N GLU A 54 -2.77 -9.75 0.81
CA GLU A 54 -1.85 -10.81 1.27
C GLU A 54 -0.45 -10.26 1.52
N HIS A 55 0.05 -9.43 0.61
CA HIS A 55 1.35 -8.80 0.77
C HIS A 55 1.40 -7.88 2.00
N ALA A 56 0.41 -7.01 2.17
CA ALA A 56 0.30 -6.15 3.34
C ALA A 56 0.27 -6.96 4.65
N PHE A 57 -0.47 -8.07 4.65
CA PHE A 57 -0.57 -8.95 5.80
C PHE A 57 0.74 -9.70 6.07
N SER A 58 1.42 -10.16 5.02
CA SER A 58 2.74 -10.79 5.11
C SER A 58 3.78 -9.82 5.69
N LEU A 59 3.76 -8.56 5.29
CA LEU A 59 4.62 -7.52 5.83
C LEU A 59 4.34 -7.27 7.33
N MET A 60 3.07 -7.24 7.75
CA MET A 60 2.72 -7.13 9.16
C MET A 60 3.26 -8.30 9.98
N LEU A 61 3.10 -9.53 9.50
CA LEU A 61 3.63 -10.74 10.15
C LEU A 61 5.16 -10.72 10.22
N ALA A 62 5.81 -10.34 9.12
CA ALA A 62 7.26 -10.27 9.04
C ALA A 62 7.85 -9.25 10.03
N LEU A 63 7.20 -8.10 10.20
CA LEU A 63 7.54 -7.11 11.23
C LEU A 63 7.30 -7.66 12.64
N ALA A 64 6.11 -8.17 12.90
CA ALA A 64 5.71 -8.64 14.22
C ALA A 64 6.63 -9.75 14.75
N HIS A 65 7.01 -10.69 13.90
CA HIS A 65 7.86 -11.83 14.25
C HIS A 65 9.33 -11.64 13.89
N ARG A 66 9.75 -10.45 13.43
CA ARG A 66 11.14 -10.11 13.09
C ARG A 66 11.78 -11.10 12.11
N ILE A 67 10.99 -11.56 11.15
CA ILE A 67 11.40 -12.63 10.22
C ILE A 67 12.65 -12.24 9.41
N PRO A 68 12.76 -11.04 8.78
CA PRO A 68 13.94 -10.68 8.00
C PRO A 68 15.23 -10.63 8.84
N GLU A 69 15.13 -10.17 10.08
CA GLU A 69 16.27 -10.11 11.00
C GLU A 69 16.73 -11.53 11.39
N GLY A 70 15.78 -12.42 11.70
CA GLY A 70 16.04 -13.81 12.03
C GLY A 70 16.66 -14.58 10.85
N ASP A 71 16.13 -14.39 9.63
CA ASP A 71 16.66 -14.98 8.40
C ASP A 71 18.10 -14.52 8.13
N ALA A 72 18.34 -13.21 8.18
CA ALA A 72 19.67 -12.64 7.97
C ALA A 72 20.69 -13.15 9.01
N PHE A 73 20.27 -13.26 10.28
CA PHE A 73 21.12 -13.78 11.36
C PHE A 73 21.49 -15.25 11.12
N ALA A 74 20.51 -16.08 10.76
CA ALA A 74 20.75 -17.50 10.50
C ALA A 74 21.64 -17.71 9.28
N LYS A 75 21.37 -17.01 8.16
CA LYS A 75 22.19 -17.06 6.93
C LYS A 75 23.62 -16.56 7.13
N ALA A 76 23.83 -15.64 8.05
CA ALA A 76 25.17 -15.17 8.43
C ALA A 76 25.93 -16.16 9.31
N GLY A 77 25.41 -17.37 9.59
CA GLY A 77 26.04 -18.39 10.43
C GLY A 77 26.12 -18.02 11.92
N LYS A 78 25.36 -17.03 12.37
CA LYS A 78 25.38 -16.55 13.76
C LYS A 78 24.53 -17.38 14.72
N TYR A 79 23.72 -18.31 14.18
CA TYR A 79 22.89 -19.19 14.99
C TYR A 79 23.74 -20.30 15.61
N SER A 80 23.95 -20.20 16.93
CA SER A 80 24.76 -21.18 17.72
C SER A 80 23.88 -22.03 18.65
N GLY A 81 22.59 -21.88 18.61
CA GLY A 81 21.61 -22.59 19.44
C GLY A 81 20.44 -21.73 19.88
N TRP A 82 19.42 -22.37 20.43
CA TRP A 82 18.23 -21.68 20.94
C TRP A 82 18.57 -20.75 22.11
N SER A 83 17.91 -19.57 22.13
CA SER A 83 18.00 -18.62 23.24
C SER A 83 16.62 -18.04 23.54
N PRO A 84 16.26 -17.88 24.82
CA PRO A 84 14.96 -17.33 25.23
C PRO A 84 14.79 -15.83 24.91
N THR A 85 15.86 -15.15 24.53
CA THR A 85 15.85 -13.70 24.31
C THR A 85 16.15 -13.28 22.87
N HIS A 86 16.38 -14.23 21.94
CA HIS A 86 16.66 -13.90 20.54
C HIS A 86 15.39 -13.47 19.82
N PHE A 87 15.45 -12.34 19.14
CA PHE A 87 14.41 -11.81 18.24
C PHE A 87 12.99 -11.86 18.81
N ILE A 88 12.82 -11.48 20.09
CA ILE A 88 11.50 -11.38 20.70
C ILE A 88 10.67 -10.39 19.88
N GLY A 89 9.58 -10.90 19.32
CA GLY A 89 8.59 -10.14 18.55
C GLY A 89 7.32 -9.85 19.36
N THR A 90 6.21 -9.69 18.66
CA THR A 90 4.89 -9.53 19.23
C THR A 90 3.88 -10.33 18.43
N ASP A 91 2.85 -10.85 19.09
CA ASP A 91 1.74 -11.50 18.41
C ASP A 91 0.83 -10.48 17.73
N MET A 92 0.14 -10.92 16.69
CA MET A 92 -0.97 -10.17 16.09
C MET A 92 -2.30 -10.52 16.74
N PHE A 93 -2.43 -11.73 17.31
CA PHE A 93 -3.64 -12.20 17.97
C PHE A 93 -4.09 -11.23 19.06
N GLY A 94 -5.37 -10.85 19.03
CA GLY A 94 -6.00 -9.95 20.00
C GLY A 94 -5.56 -8.48 19.93
N LYS A 95 -4.60 -8.13 19.08
CA LYS A 95 -4.16 -6.76 18.81
C LYS A 95 -5.19 -6.01 17.96
N THR A 96 -5.03 -4.70 17.87
CA THR A 96 -5.90 -3.83 17.08
C THR A 96 -5.24 -3.47 15.75
N LEU A 97 -5.91 -3.79 14.65
CA LEU A 97 -5.57 -3.31 13.32
C LEU A 97 -6.35 -2.02 13.04
N GLY A 98 -5.64 -0.95 12.66
CA GLY A 98 -6.19 0.29 12.12
C GLY A 98 -6.03 0.30 10.60
N ILE A 99 -7.13 0.38 9.87
CA ILE A 99 -7.15 0.49 8.41
C ILE A 99 -7.46 1.93 8.02
N ILE A 100 -6.58 2.57 7.26
CA ILE A 100 -6.81 3.88 6.66
C ILE A 100 -7.07 3.66 5.17
N GLY A 101 -8.34 3.86 4.76
CA GLY A 101 -8.84 3.46 3.45
C GLY A 101 -9.53 2.10 3.47
N ALA A 102 -10.81 2.06 3.79
CA ALA A 102 -11.63 0.85 3.91
C ALA A 102 -12.29 0.44 2.57
N GLY A 103 -11.57 0.60 1.45
CA GLY A 103 -11.98 0.15 0.12
C GLY A 103 -11.82 -1.36 -0.07
N ARG A 104 -11.73 -1.82 -1.32
CA ARG A 104 -11.62 -3.26 -1.67
C ARG A 104 -10.43 -3.93 -1.00
N ILE A 105 -9.24 -3.34 -1.10
CA ILE A 105 -8.01 -3.89 -0.50
C ILE A 105 -8.09 -3.84 1.03
N GLY A 106 -8.48 -2.69 1.62
CA GLY A 106 -8.65 -2.57 3.06
C GLY A 106 -9.64 -3.59 3.63
N SER A 107 -10.75 -3.86 2.92
CA SER A 107 -11.73 -4.90 3.30
C SER A 107 -11.12 -6.32 3.24
N ALA A 108 -10.29 -6.60 2.23
CA ALA A 108 -9.62 -7.90 2.11
C ALA A 108 -8.56 -8.10 3.22
N VAL A 109 -7.87 -7.03 3.65
CA VAL A 109 -6.97 -7.04 4.82
C VAL A 109 -7.77 -7.24 6.11
N ALA A 110 -8.90 -6.52 6.28
CA ALA A 110 -9.79 -6.65 7.43
C ALA A 110 -10.27 -8.09 7.63
N ARG A 111 -10.70 -8.74 6.55
CA ARG A 111 -11.13 -10.15 6.56
C ARG A 111 -10.04 -11.06 7.11
N ARG A 112 -8.79 -10.92 6.64
CA ARG A 112 -7.67 -11.74 7.09
C ARG A 112 -7.35 -11.50 8.57
N ALA A 113 -7.32 -10.26 8.98
CA ALA A 113 -6.99 -9.86 10.34
C ALA A 113 -8.00 -10.41 11.36
N VAL A 114 -9.28 -10.24 11.09
CA VAL A 114 -10.32 -10.66 12.03
C VAL A 114 -10.56 -12.17 11.98
N SER A 115 -10.80 -12.73 10.78
CA SER A 115 -11.16 -14.13 10.63
C SER A 115 -9.99 -15.09 10.84
N GLY A 116 -8.76 -14.68 10.47
CA GLY A 116 -7.58 -15.53 10.58
C GLY A 116 -6.82 -15.36 11.89
N PHE A 117 -6.77 -14.13 12.43
CA PHE A 117 -5.89 -13.79 13.55
C PHE A 117 -6.63 -13.22 14.77
N GLY A 118 -7.97 -13.18 14.76
CA GLY A 118 -8.74 -12.70 15.90
C GLY A 118 -8.40 -11.26 16.32
N MET A 119 -7.95 -10.43 15.38
CA MET A 119 -7.64 -9.03 15.66
C MET A 119 -8.91 -8.21 15.86
N LYS A 120 -8.79 -7.16 16.67
CA LYS A 120 -9.80 -6.09 16.73
C LYS A 120 -9.58 -5.17 15.53
N LEU A 121 -10.68 -4.63 14.97
CA LEU A 121 -10.64 -3.82 13.77
C LEU A 121 -11.20 -2.43 14.01
N VAL A 122 -10.40 -1.41 13.67
CA VAL A 122 -10.85 -0.02 13.58
C VAL A 122 -10.48 0.51 12.19
N TYR A 123 -11.27 1.45 11.65
CA TYR A 123 -10.96 2.01 10.35
C TYR A 123 -11.31 3.50 10.24
N ALA A 124 -10.56 4.20 9.39
CA ALA A 124 -10.82 5.57 8.98
C ALA A 124 -10.98 5.63 7.46
N ASP A 125 -12.10 6.17 7.01
CA ASP A 125 -12.43 6.37 5.61
C ASP A 125 -13.41 7.55 5.47
N GLY A 126 -13.41 8.21 4.32
CA GLY A 126 -14.40 9.23 3.99
C GLY A 126 -15.84 8.68 3.97
N HIS A 127 -15.99 7.39 3.67
CA HIS A 127 -17.27 6.71 3.58
C HIS A 127 -17.35 5.57 4.60
N GLU A 128 -18.57 5.27 5.03
CA GLU A 128 -18.87 4.12 5.87
C GLU A 128 -18.76 2.82 5.05
N ASN A 129 -18.20 1.77 5.66
CA ASN A 129 -18.14 0.44 5.06
C ASN A 129 -18.97 -0.55 5.88
N LEU A 130 -20.25 -0.63 5.55
CA LEU A 130 -21.22 -1.49 6.24
C LEU A 130 -20.83 -2.97 6.25
N GLN A 131 -20.09 -3.45 5.24
CA GLN A 131 -19.62 -4.83 5.19
C GLN A 131 -18.57 -5.07 6.28
N ILE A 132 -17.60 -4.19 6.43
CA ILE A 132 -16.57 -4.28 7.48
C ILE A 132 -17.22 -4.25 8.87
N GLU A 133 -18.21 -3.39 9.07
CA GLU A 133 -18.89 -3.26 10.37
C GLU A 133 -19.73 -4.49 10.72
N ARG A 134 -20.50 -4.98 9.75
CA ARG A 134 -21.37 -6.15 9.95
C ARG A 134 -20.57 -7.45 10.11
N ASP A 135 -19.64 -7.71 9.16
CA ASP A 135 -19.01 -9.02 9.02
C ASP A 135 -17.78 -9.17 9.93
N TYR A 136 -17.08 -8.07 10.22
CA TYR A 136 -15.83 -8.07 10.97
C TYR A 136 -15.89 -7.21 12.24
N LYS A 137 -17.05 -6.67 12.60
CA LYS A 137 -17.25 -5.81 13.77
C LYS A 137 -16.29 -4.61 13.79
N GLY A 138 -15.88 -4.14 12.62
CA GLY A 138 -15.00 -3.00 12.47
C GLY A 138 -15.69 -1.72 12.95
N GLN A 139 -14.93 -0.87 13.63
CA GLN A 139 -15.45 0.39 14.15
C GLN A 139 -14.88 1.56 13.35
N ARG A 140 -15.73 2.32 12.67
CA ARG A 140 -15.32 3.57 12.05
C ARG A 140 -15.02 4.62 13.11
N MET A 141 -13.89 5.32 12.94
CA MET A 141 -13.52 6.41 13.83
C MET A 141 -12.68 7.46 13.13
N PRO A 142 -12.55 8.67 13.71
CA PRO A 142 -11.59 9.67 13.24
C PRO A 142 -10.16 9.12 13.25
N MET A 143 -9.34 9.56 12.29
CA MET A 143 -7.98 9.05 12.07
C MET A 143 -7.08 9.22 13.31
N ASP A 144 -7.20 10.33 14.02
CA ASP A 144 -6.45 10.59 15.26
C ASP A 144 -6.73 9.53 16.34
N LYS A 145 -7.98 9.13 16.49
CA LYS A 145 -8.40 8.08 17.43
C LYS A 145 -7.94 6.69 16.98
N LEU A 146 -7.98 6.43 15.67
CA LEU A 146 -7.45 5.19 15.10
C LEU A 146 -5.96 5.06 15.42
N LEU A 147 -5.16 6.11 15.16
CA LEU A 147 -3.72 6.10 15.40
C LEU A 147 -3.37 5.88 16.88
N GLN A 148 -4.15 6.46 17.80
CA GLN A 148 -3.99 6.24 19.25
C GLN A 148 -4.35 4.82 19.69
N THR A 149 -5.22 4.14 18.93
CA THR A 149 -5.80 2.84 19.33
C THR A 149 -5.08 1.66 18.69
N ALA A 150 -4.61 1.80 17.45
CA ALA A 150 -4.05 0.71 16.65
C ALA A 150 -2.67 0.25 17.14
N ASP A 151 -2.45 -1.06 17.07
CA ASP A 151 -1.14 -1.69 17.24
C ASP A 151 -0.46 -1.89 15.88
N PHE A 152 -1.25 -2.05 14.82
CA PHE A 152 -0.82 -2.08 13.43
C PHE A 152 -1.67 -1.08 12.64
N VAL A 153 -1.03 -0.25 11.82
CA VAL A 153 -1.69 0.70 10.92
C VAL A 153 -1.37 0.32 9.49
N SER A 154 -2.39 0.10 8.66
CA SER A 154 -2.25 -0.28 7.25
C SER A 154 -2.94 0.72 6.34
N LEU A 155 -2.21 1.21 5.33
CA LEU A 155 -2.65 2.28 4.43
C LEU A 155 -3.14 1.69 3.11
N HIS A 156 -4.37 2.07 2.71
CA HIS A 156 -5.04 1.61 1.48
C HIS A 156 -5.81 2.73 0.79
N VAL A 157 -5.36 3.98 0.96
CA VAL A 157 -5.94 5.16 0.31
C VAL A 157 -5.29 5.43 -1.04
N PRO A 158 -6.01 6.00 -2.03
CA PRO A 158 -5.40 6.52 -3.25
C PRO A 158 -4.54 7.75 -2.94
N LEU A 159 -3.58 8.06 -3.84
CA LEU A 159 -2.85 9.31 -3.78
C LEU A 159 -3.71 10.45 -4.35
N LEU A 160 -4.09 11.35 -3.49
CA LEU A 160 -4.86 12.57 -3.79
C LEU A 160 -4.17 13.77 -3.11
N PRO A 161 -4.49 15.01 -3.49
CA PRO A 161 -3.98 16.17 -2.74
C PRO A 161 -4.28 16.12 -1.24
N SER A 162 -5.42 15.53 -0.83
CA SER A 162 -5.83 15.36 0.56
C SER A 162 -5.19 14.19 1.28
N THR A 163 -4.55 13.26 0.58
CA THR A 163 -3.87 12.09 1.17
C THR A 163 -2.36 12.13 1.01
N LYS A 164 -1.84 13.17 0.35
CA LYS A 164 -0.39 13.42 0.32
C LYS A 164 0.09 13.78 1.73
N HIS A 165 1.13 13.07 2.20
CA HIS A 165 1.67 13.20 3.56
C HIS A 165 0.59 13.07 4.66
N LEU A 166 -0.40 12.20 4.39
CA LEU A 166 -1.47 11.89 5.34
C LEU A 166 -0.92 11.38 6.67
N ILE A 167 0.21 10.69 6.63
CA ILE A 167 0.96 10.26 7.82
C ILE A 167 2.28 11.05 7.84
N SER A 168 2.35 12.05 8.73
CA SER A 168 3.51 12.89 8.93
C SER A 168 3.83 13.01 10.44
N THR A 169 4.55 14.03 10.84
CA THR A 169 5.07 14.18 12.20
C THR A 169 3.98 14.11 13.27
N ASP A 170 2.86 14.79 13.02
CA ASP A 170 1.76 14.85 13.99
C ASP A 170 1.08 13.49 14.12
N GLU A 171 0.84 12.79 13.01
CA GLU A 171 0.24 11.47 13.00
C GLU A 171 1.15 10.42 13.67
N PHE A 172 2.45 10.45 13.39
CA PHE A 172 3.40 9.62 14.12
C PHE A 172 3.38 9.93 15.63
N SER A 173 3.18 11.18 16.02
CA SER A 173 3.08 11.56 17.43
C SER A 173 1.85 10.98 18.14
N LEU A 174 0.81 10.60 17.42
CA LEU A 174 -0.41 9.98 17.96
C LEU A 174 -0.29 8.45 18.07
N MET A 175 0.54 7.79 17.26
CA MET A 175 0.68 6.33 17.26
C MET A 175 1.22 5.81 18.60
N LYS A 176 0.93 4.56 18.93
CA LYS A 176 1.59 3.88 20.05
C LYS A 176 3.08 3.67 19.75
N LYS A 177 3.94 3.73 20.77
CA LYS A 177 5.37 3.41 20.62
C LYS A 177 5.62 1.97 20.17
N THR A 178 4.66 1.10 20.42
CA THR A 178 4.69 -0.32 20.02
C THR A 178 4.01 -0.57 18.67
N ALA A 179 3.48 0.46 18.01
CA ALA A 179 2.76 0.31 16.76
C ALA A 179 3.68 0.15 15.56
N PHE A 180 3.19 -0.57 14.55
CA PHE A 180 3.81 -0.73 13.24
C PHE A 180 2.98 -0.03 12.17
N LEU A 181 3.68 0.57 11.18
CA LEU A 181 3.07 1.15 9.98
C LEU A 181 3.34 0.27 8.77
N VAL A 182 2.32 0.01 7.94
CA VAL A 182 2.47 -0.68 6.66
C VAL A 182 1.89 0.17 5.54
N ASN A 183 2.69 0.43 4.51
CA ASN A 183 2.27 1.16 3.32
C ASN A 183 2.44 0.31 2.06
N THR A 184 1.32 -0.16 1.53
CA THR A 184 1.19 -0.81 0.21
C THR A 184 0.28 -0.01 -0.73
N ALA A 185 0.04 1.27 -0.40
CA ALA A 185 -0.83 2.16 -1.16
C ALA A 185 -0.03 2.99 -2.17
N ARG A 186 0.52 4.14 -1.72
CA ARG A 186 1.40 5.02 -2.49
C ARG A 186 2.45 5.64 -1.57
N GLY A 187 3.68 5.77 -2.04
CA GLY A 187 4.78 6.35 -1.27
C GLY A 187 4.45 7.70 -0.66
N PRO A 188 4.02 8.71 -1.47
CA PRO A 188 3.73 10.04 -0.94
C PRO A 188 2.55 10.16 0.04
N VAL A 189 1.87 9.08 0.38
CA VAL A 189 0.89 9.06 1.48
C VAL A 189 1.59 9.19 2.85
N VAL A 190 2.84 8.76 2.92
CA VAL A 190 3.70 8.89 4.10
C VAL A 190 4.77 9.94 3.82
N ASP A 191 4.97 10.89 4.74
CA ASP A 191 6.15 11.74 4.76
C ASP A 191 7.34 10.89 5.24
N GLU A 192 8.21 10.47 4.31
CA GLU A 192 9.34 9.58 4.63
C GLU A 192 10.35 10.24 5.57
N LYS A 193 10.51 11.57 5.53
CA LYS A 193 11.37 12.30 6.48
C LYS A 193 10.79 12.26 7.89
N ALA A 194 9.48 12.35 8.03
CA ALA A 194 8.81 12.20 9.31
C ALA A 194 8.89 10.75 9.82
N LEU A 195 8.72 9.76 8.93
CA LEU A 195 8.90 8.34 9.26
C LEU A 195 10.32 8.08 9.77
N LEU A 196 11.33 8.58 9.07
CA LEU A 196 12.73 8.43 9.47
C LEU A 196 12.98 8.98 10.88
N ARG A 197 12.46 10.18 11.17
CA ARG A 197 12.53 10.77 12.53
C ARG A 197 11.81 9.90 13.57
N ALA A 198 10.62 9.39 13.24
CA ALA A 198 9.85 8.53 14.14
C ALA A 198 10.59 7.23 14.48
N LEU A 199 11.26 6.62 13.51
CA LEU A 199 12.08 5.42 13.69
C LEU A 199 13.34 5.72 14.52
N LYS A 200 14.09 6.77 14.18
CA LYS A 200 15.29 7.19 14.92
C LYS A 200 14.99 7.48 16.40
N THR A 201 13.85 8.10 16.68
CA THR A 201 13.43 8.43 18.05
C THR A 201 12.64 7.32 18.74
N LYS A 202 12.49 6.16 18.10
CA LYS A 202 11.69 5.02 18.60
C LYS A 202 10.24 5.42 18.95
N ARG A 203 9.67 6.31 18.14
CA ARG A 203 8.30 6.78 18.32
C ARG A 203 7.29 5.73 17.88
N ILE A 204 7.69 4.85 16.93
CA ILE A 204 6.97 3.65 16.51
C ILE A 204 7.92 2.44 16.56
N ALA A 205 7.36 1.23 16.59
CA ALA A 205 8.14 -0.01 16.68
C ALA A 205 8.83 -0.37 15.37
N GLY A 206 8.25 -0.03 14.22
CA GLY A 206 8.82 -0.32 12.91
C GLY A 206 7.86 0.02 11.78
N ALA A 207 8.32 -0.16 10.55
CA ALA A 207 7.54 0.09 9.35
C ALA A 207 7.83 -0.92 8.23
N ALA A 208 6.85 -1.14 7.35
CA ALA A 208 7.06 -1.85 6.10
C ALA A 208 6.50 -1.03 4.93
N LEU A 209 7.32 -0.85 3.91
CA LEU A 209 7.01 -0.05 2.74
C LEU A 209 7.19 -0.90 1.48
N ASP A 210 6.13 -1.04 0.70
CA ASP A 210 6.20 -1.59 -0.66
C ASP A 210 6.29 -0.50 -1.72
N VAL A 211 6.07 0.75 -1.33
CA VAL A 211 6.03 1.94 -2.17
C VAL A 211 6.81 3.08 -1.52
N PHE A 212 7.40 3.97 -2.33
CA PHE A 212 8.29 5.03 -1.87
C PHE A 212 7.86 6.39 -2.39
N GLU A 213 8.22 7.44 -1.68
CA GLU A 213 7.79 8.81 -2.00
C GLU A 213 8.23 9.26 -3.39
N CYS A 214 9.32 8.72 -3.90
CA CYS A 214 9.92 9.07 -5.18
C CYS A 214 9.42 8.28 -6.39
N GLU A 215 8.54 7.33 -6.23
CA GLU A 215 7.95 6.65 -7.38
C GLU A 215 6.98 7.57 -8.13
N PRO A 216 6.94 7.47 -9.46
CA PRO A 216 7.79 6.72 -10.38
C PRO A 216 9.06 7.51 -10.79
N SER A 217 9.39 8.60 -10.13
CA SER A 217 10.55 9.44 -10.44
C SER A 217 11.86 8.78 -9.99
N ILE A 218 12.88 8.87 -10.84
CA ILE A 218 14.24 8.40 -10.56
C ILE A 218 15.05 9.49 -9.82
N ASP A 219 14.55 10.71 -9.78
CA ASP A 219 15.25 11.92 -9.34
C ASP A 219 15.08 12.21 -7.83
N CYS A 220 14.96 11.18 -7.04
CA CYS A 220 14.85 11.32 -5.60
C CYS A 220 16.20 11.44 -4.92
N ASP A 221 16.22 12.19 -3.85
CA ASP A 221 17.36 12.21 -2.93
C ASP A 221 17.52 10.82 -2.30
N ILE A 222 18.42 10.03 -2.89
CA ILE A 222 18.72 8.64 -2.50
C ILE A 222 19.19 8.55 -1.05
N ALA A 223 19.64 9.65 -0.45
CA ALA A 223 20.15 9.70 0.91
C ALA A 223 19.07 9.33 1.95
N ASP A 224 17.83 9.80 1.79
CA ASP A 224 16.74 9.48 2.70
C ASP A 224 16.35 7.98 2.66
N HIS A 225 16.39 7.36 1.48
CA HIS A 225 16.13 5.93 1.32
C HIS A 225 17.27 5.05 1.85
N LEU A 226 18.52 5.50 1.71
CA LEU A 226 19.67 4.80 2.26
C LEU A 226 19.61 4.73 3.78
N GLU A 227 19.07 5.75 4.44
CA GLU A 227 18.89 5.75 5.89
C GLU A 227 17.80 4.76 6.35
N LEU A 228 16.65 4.68 5.67
CA LEU A 228 15.61 3.69 5.97
C LEU A 228 16.13 2.26 5.86
N LYS A 229 17.00 1.96 4.89
CA LYS A 229 17.65 0.65 4.72
C LYS A 229 18.53 0.24 5.89
N SER A 230 18.99 1.16 6.71
CA SER A 230 19.86 0.87 7.86
C SER A 230 19.08 0.35 9.09
N PHE A 231 17.76 0.50 9.11
CA PHE A 231 16.94 0.07 10.25
C PHE A 231 16.56 -1.41 10.14
N SER A 232 16.90 -2.18 11.16
CA SER A 232 16.54 -3.60 11.23
C SER A 232 15.03 -3.83 11.42
N ASN A 233 14.31 -2.85 11.94
CA ASN A 233 12.87 -2.85 12.15
C ASN A 233 12.09 -2.19 10.98
N VAL A 234 12.73 -2.09 9.80
CA VAL A 234 12.09 -1.62 8.56
C VAL A 234 12.20 -2.71 7.50
N ILE A 235 11.08 -2.99 6.82
CA ILE A 235 11.01 -3.88 5.67
C ILE A 235 10.71 -3.05 4.43
N LEU A 236 11.51 -3.23 3.38
CA LEU A 236 11.35 -2.54 2.10
C LEU A 236 11.17 -3.59 1.00
N THR A 237 10.11 -3.46 0.21
CA THR A 237 9.86 -4.30 -0.97
C THR A 237 9.64 -3.42 -2.20
N PRO A 238 10.09 -3.82 -3.40
CA PRO A 238 10.20 -2.95 -4.57
C PRO A 238 8.89 -2.91 -5.38
N HIS A 239 7.78 -2.43 -4.79
CA HIS A 239 6.45 -2.29 -5.39
C HIS A 239 5.95 -3.61 -6.01
N ILE A 240 5.96 -4.67 -5.21
CA ILE A 240 5.62 -6.04 -5.63
C ILE A 240 4.33 -6.59 -5.03
N ALA A 241 3.55 -5.77 -4.34
CA ALA A 241 2.32 -6.23 -3.68
C ALA A 241 1.31 -6.92 -4.63
N SER A 242 1.33 -6.58 -5.92
CA SER A 242 0.53 -7.24 -6.95
C SER A 242 1.34 -8.19 -7.85
N ALA A 243 2.56 -8.58 -7.45
CA ALA A 243 3.44 -9.42 -8.28
C ALA A 243 3.19 -10.92 -8.04
N THR A 244 1.95 -11.36 -8.19
CA THR A 244 1.57 -12.77 -8.23
C THR A 244 1.14 -13.17 -9.64
N ILE A 245 1.20 -14.45 -9.96
CA ILE A 245 0.77 -14.98 -11.27
C ILE A 245 -0.68 -14.58 -11.52
N GLU A 246 -1.55 -14.83 -10.56
CA GLU A 246 -3.00 -14.59 -10.64
C GLU A 246 -3.32 -13.11 -10.85
N ALA A 247 -2.64 -12.22 -10.12
CA ALA A 247 -2.84 -10.78 -10.27
C ALA A 247 -2.35 -10.29 -11.64
N ARG A 248 -1.18 -10.75 -12.10
CA ARG A 248 -0.62 -10.35 -13.39
C ARG A 248 -1.43 -10.87 -14.57
N GLU A 249 -1.91 -12.10 -14.53
CA GLU A 249 -2.82 -12.66 -15.53
C GLU A 249 -4.13 -11.89 -15.58
N ALA A 250 -4.74 -11.61 -14.43
CA ALA A 250 -5.97 -10.83 -14.36
C ALA A 250 -5.79 -9.41 -14.91
N MET A 251 -4.71 -8.70 -14.53
CA MET A 251 -4.40 -7.37 -15.05
C MET A 251 -4.18 -7.38 -16.56
N SER A 252 -3.46 -8.38 -17.10
CA SER A 252 -3.22 -8.54 -18.53
C SER A 252 -4.54 -8.74 -19.28
N MET A 253 -5.42 -9.58 -18.76
CA MET A 253 -6.73 -9.84 -19.35
C MET A 253 -7.60 -8.59 -19.37
N VAL A 254 -7.69 -7.87 -18.26
CA VAL A 254 -8.48 -6.62 -18.16
C VAL A 254 -7.93 -5.55 -19.11
N ALA A 255 -6.62 -5.35 -19.17
CA ALA A 255 -6.01 -4.39 -20.08
C ALA A 255 -6.29 -4.75 -21.55
N ALA A 256 -6.11 -6.01 -21.94
CA ALA A 256 -6.39 -6.50 -23.29
C ALA A 256 -7.87 -6.34 -23.68
N GLN A 257 -8.80 -6.66 -22.76
CA GLN A 257 -10.23 -6.48 -23.00
C GLN A 257 -10.63 -5.01 -23.20
N ASN A 258 -10.04 -4.09 -22.44
CA ASN A 258 -10.25 -2.66 -22.62
C ASN A 258 -9.75 -2.18 -24.01
N ILE A 259 -8.55 -2.60 -24.40
CA ILE A 259 -7.97 -2.29 -25.71
C ILE A 259 -8.89 -2.81 -26.85
N LEU A 260 -9.29 -4.08 -26.80
CA LEU A 260 -10.16 -4.69 -27.78
C LEU A 260 -11.53 -4.01 -27.86
N ALA A 261 -12.12 -3.64 -26.74
CA ALA A 261 -13.39 -2.92 -26.70
C ALA A 261 -13.28 -1.58 -27.45
N VAL A 262 -12.30 -0.76 -27.12
CA VAL A 262 -12.13 0.56 -27.73
C VAL A 262 -11.77 0.45 -29.21
N LEU A 263 -10.86 -0.44 -29.61
CA LEU A 263 -10.50 -0.66 -31.01
C LEU A 263 -11.65 -1.18 -31.85
N SER A 264 -12.62 -1.87 -31.24
CA SER A 264 -13.86 -2.36 -31.88
C SER A 264 -14.97 -1.30 -31.90
N GLY A 265 -14.69 -0.06 -31.50
CA GLY A 265 -15.69 1.02 -31.45
C GLY A 265 -16.65 0.95 -30.27
N LYS A 266 -16.37 0.11 -29.28
CA LYS A 266 -17.15 0.01 -28.04
C LYS A 266 -16.59 0.94 -26.95
N THR A 267 -17.39 1.22 -25.93
CA THR A 267 -16.91 1.93 -24.73
C THR A 267 -15.92 1.07 -23.96
N ALA A 268 -14.94 1.74 -23.30
CA ALA A 268 -14.02 1.09 -22.40
C ALA A 268 -14.77 0.43 -21.22
N LEU A 269 -14.30 -0.74 -20.78
CA LEU A 269 -14.95 -1.51 -19.71
C LEU A 269 -14.57 -0.97 -18.31
N ASN A 270 -13.36 -0.46 -18.16
CA ASN A 270 -12.84 0.06 -16.90
C ASN A 270 -12.26 1.48 -17.10
N PRO A 271 -13.11 2.48 -17.40
CA PRO A 271 -12.63 3.83 -17.59
C PRO A 271 -12.08 4.39 -16.26
N ALA A 272 -10.93 5.08 -16.34
CA ALA A 272 -10.31 5.77 -15.20
C ALA A 272 -10.92 7.16 -14.96
N LEU A 273 -11.89 7.58 -15.79
CA LEU A 273 -12.60 8.88 -15.73
C LEU A 273 -14.10 8.65 -15.61
#